data_9ed963a25d9e8e63642a94819971b8b7
#
_entry.id   9ed963a25d9e8e63642a94819971b8b7
#
_cell.length_a   1.000
_cell.length_b   1.000
_cell.length_c   1.000
_cell.angle_alpha   90.00
_cell.angle_beta   90.00
_cell.angle_gamma   90.00
#
_symmetry.space_group_name_H-M   'P 1'
#
loop_
_entity.id
_entity.type
_entity.pdbx_description
1 polymer ?
#
loop_
_entity_poly.entity_id
_entity_poly.type
_entity_poly.pdbx_seq_one_letter_code
_entity_poly.pdbx_strand_id
1 'polypeptide(L)'
;GSPLIQIDVKPRLGLDLQGGLQVLLEADLAEDVKVSRDEMETARNIVENRTNALGVSENVIQLAGDRRIVGEFPGAEDTDAILDIIQQTGLLEFVATGDYAPPEGSTLQTDFVPGASTPQTPADGATIFHTIMTGKVLQGVNVSVTQTGAPAIDFSLNSEGAAIFAEHTSANIGKYLAIVLDKQVVSAPVIESAITGGQGSISGNFT
;
A
#
# COMPACT_ATOMS: atom_id res chain seq x y z
N GLY A 1 -9.10 12.37 -13.31
CA GLY A 1 -8.63 11.17 -12.64
C GLY A 1 -7.27 10.81 -13.20
N SER A 2 -6.25 10.79 -12.35
CA SER A 2 -4.93 10.28 -12.77
C SER A 2 -5.06 8.80 -13.11
N PRO A 3 -4.53 8.33 -14.24
CA PRO A 3 -4.55 6.91 -14.56
C PRO A 3 -3.72 6.16 -13.52
N LEU A 4 -4.31 5.11 -12.96
CA LEU A 4 -3.55 4.16 -12.15
C LEU A 4 -2.48 3.55 -13.06
N ILE A 5 -1.20 3.69 -12.70
CA ILE A 5 -0.10 3.09 -13.44
C ILE A 5 -0.18 1.59 -13.19
N GLN A 6 -0.60 0.84 -14.21
CA GLN A 6 -0.51 -0.61 -14.20
C GLN A 6 0.91 -0.99 -14.64
N ILE A 7 1.57 -1.85 -13.87
CA ILE A 7 2.97 -2.24 -14.10
C ILE A 7 2.99 -3.66 -14.65
N ASP A 8 3.50 -3.85 -15.88
CA ASP A 8 3.80 -5.18 -16.42
C ASP A 8 5.21 -5.60 -16.00
N VAL A 9 5.32 -6.75 -15.33
CA VAL A 9 6.59 -7.26 -14.79
C VAL A 9 7.14 -8.33 -15.73
N LYS A 10 8.27 -8.04 -16.38
CA LYS A 10 9.02 -9.01 -17.19
C LYS A 10 10.32 -9.38 -16.48
N PRO A 11 10.36 -10.50 -15.74
CA PRO A 11 11.59 -10.94 -15.10
C PRO A 11 12.65 -11.32 -16.15
N ARG A 12 13.84 -10.75 -16.03
CA ARG A 12 15.03 -11.18 -16.76
C ARG A 12 16.08 -11.58 -15.74
N LEU A 13 16.47 -12.84 -15.76
CA LEU A 13 17.58 -13.36 -14.95
C LEU A 13 18.89 -12.80 -15.52
N GLY A 14 19.50 -11.90 -14.80
CA GLY A 14 20.86 -11.39 -15.07
C GLY A 14 21.83 -12.07 -14.10
N LEU A 15 22.95 -12.53 -14.62
CA LEU A 15 23.93 -13.34 -13.91
C LEU A 15 25.05 -12.48 -13.35
N ASP A 16 25.23 -12.47 -12.04
CA ASP A 16 26.54 -12.37 -11.44
C ASP A 16 26.74 -13.46 -10.39
N LEU A 17 27.98 -13.75 -10.02
CA LEU A 17 28.45 -14.95 -9.30
C LEU A 17 27.91 -15.13 -7.85
N GLN A 18 27.05 -14.24 -7.37
CA GLN A 18 26.47 -14.31 -6.02
C GLN A 18 24.98 -14.73 -5.98
N GLY A 19 24.36 -14.94 -7.15
CA GLY A 19 22.91 -15.15 -7.23
C GLY A 19 22.12 -13.87 -6.97
N GLY A 20 20.81 -13.88 -7.22
CA GLY A 20 19.93 -12.75 -7.00
C GLY A 20 18.85 -12.63 -8.07
N LEU A 21 18.07 -11.56 -8.00
CA LEU A 21 16.99 -11.26 -8.92
C LEU A 21 17.20 -9.88 -9.54
N GLN A 22 17.00 -9.78 -10.86
CA GLN A 22 16.86 -8.50 -11.54
C GLN A 22 15.47 -8.44 -12.17
N VAL A 23 14.76 -7.35 -11.91
CA VAL A 23 13.39 -7.13 -12.40
C VAL A 23 13.36 -5.86 -13.24
N LEU A 24 12.71 -5.96 -14.41
CA LEU A 24 12.37 -4.80 -15.22
C LEU A 24 10.86 -4.56 -15.11
N LEU A 25 10.49 -3.40 -14.58
CA LEU A 25 9.10 -2.94 -14.51
C LEU A 25 8.89 -1.92 -15.63
N GLU A 26 7.78 -2.03 -16.33
CA GLU A 26 7.38 -1.11 -17.39
C GLU A 26 5.98 -0.59 -17.13
N ALA A 27 5.75 0.71 -17.33
CA ALA A 27 4.43 1.31 -17.20
C ALA A 27 3.51 0.76 -18.30
N ASP A 28 2.45 0.03 -17.88
CA ASP A 28 1.45 -0.54 -18.80
C ASP A 28 0.41 0.53 -19.15
N LEU A 29 0.83 1.44 -20.02
CA LEU A 29 0.00 2.53 -20.56
C LEU A 29 0.17 2.57 -22.08
N ALA A 30 -0.85 3.05 -22.78
CA ALA A 30 -0.77 3.25 -24.24
C ALA A 30 0.47 4.10 -24.60
N GLU A 31 1.07 3.83 -25.76
CA GLU A 31 2.36 4.44 -26.15
C GLU A 31 2.30 5.99 -26.27
N ASP A 32 1.11 6.52 -26.55
CA ASP A 32 0.82 7.95 -26.67
C ASP A 32 0.64 8.66 -25.32
N VAL A 33 0.48 7.92 -24.24
CA VAL A 33 0.38 8.47 -22.88
C VAL A 33 1.75 8.76 -22.34
N LYS A 34 2.04 10.04 -22.09
CA LYS A 34 3.28 10.45 -21.44
C LYS A 34 3.19 10.25 -19.93
N VAL A 35 4.17 9.55 -19.40
CA VAL A 35 4.35 9.44 -17.94
C VAL A 35 5.35 10.54 -17.52
N SER A 36 5.00 11.31 -16.51
CA SER A 36 5.91 12.32 -15.98
C SER A 36 7.04 11.67 -15.18
N ARG A 37 8.15 12.37 -15.04
CA ARG A 37 9.26 11.90 -14.23
C ARG A 37 8.88 11.74 -12.76
N ASP A 38 8.05 12.66 -12.24
CA ASP A 38 7.57 12.64 -10.85
C ASP A 38 6.71 11.40 -10.57
N GLU A 39 5.84 11.00 -11.52
CA GLU A 39 5.05 9.77 -11.42
C GLU A 39 5.96 8.53 -11.42
N MET A 40 7.00 8.50 -12.24
CA MET A 40 7.97 7.41 -12.27
C MET A 40 8.83 7.37 -11.00
N GLU A 41 9.23 8.51 -10.45
CA GLU A 41 9.94 8.59 -9.16
C GLU A 41 9.04 8.11 -8.02
N THR A 42 7.76 8.45 -8.03
CA THR A 42 6.77 7.94 -7.07
C THR A 42 6.65 6.42 -7.17
N ALA A 43 6.51 5.87 -8.36
CA ALA A 43 6.46 4.43 -8.58
C ALA A 43 7.74 3.72 -8.12
N ARG A 44 8.92 4.30 -8.38
CA ARG A 44 10.21 3.81 -7.88
C ARG A 44 10.24 3.76 -6.36
N ASN A 45 9.81 4.83 -5.69
CA ASN A 45 9.79 4.90 -4.23
C ASN A 45 8.83 3.86 -3.63
N ILE A 46 7.69 3.62 -4.27
CA ILE A 46 6.73 2.57 -3.86
C ILE A 46 7.40 1.19 -3.92
N VAL A 47 8.06 0.86 -5.04
CA VAL A 47 8.78 -0.41 -5.20
C VAL A 47 9.88 -0.56 -4.14
N GLU A 48 10.67 0.49 -3.92
CA GLU A 48 11.74 0.51 -2.92
C GLU A 48 11.21 0.29 -1.50
N ASN A 49 10.13 0.99 -1.12
CA ASN A 49 9.51 0.83 0.20
C ASN A 49 8.97 -0.58 0.41
N ARG A 50 8.35 -1.17 -0.60
CA ARG A 50 7.82 -2.54 -0.54
C ARG A 50 8.91 -3.58 -0.37
N THR A 51 10.00 -3.46 -1.13
CA THR A 51 11.12 -4.41 -1.06
C THR A 51 11.93 -4.23 0.21
N ASN A 52 12.09 -3.01 0.72
CA ASN A 52 12.70 -2.75 2.03
C ASN A 52 11.89 -3.38 3.17
N ALA A 53 10.54 -3.36 3.08
CA ALA A 53 9.67 -3.99 4.06
C ALA A 53 9.85 -5.52 4.16
N LEU A 54 10.35 -6.18 3.10
CA LEU A 54 10.75 -7.60 3.13
C LEU A 54 12.11 -7.84 3.79
N GLY A 55 12.81 -6.79 4.23
CA GLY A 55 14.15 -6.91 4.81
C GLY A 55 15.26 -7.07 3.76
N VAL A 56 14.96 -6.84 2.49
CA VAL A 56 15.97 -6.82 1.40
C VAL A 56 16.67 -5.46 1.43
N SER A 57 17.74 -5.35 2.21
CA SER A 57 18.42 -4.06 2.48
C SER A 57 19.46 -3.66 1.42
N GLU A 58 19.86 -4.57 0.55
CA GLU A 58 20.86 -4.29 -0.50
C GLU A 58 20.23 -4.19 -1.90
N ASN A 59 18.98 -3.72 -1.97
CA ASN A 59 18.33 -3.52 -3.26
C ASN A 59 18.79 -2.22 -3.94
N VAL A 60 18.82 -2.23 -5.27
CA VAL A 60 19.08 -1.06 -6.09
C VAL A 60 17.91 -0.85 -7.03
N ILE A 61 17.12 0.20 -6.80
CA ILE A 61 15.95 0.53 -7.62
C ILE A 61 16.22 1.81 -8.38
N GLN A 62 16.22 1.74 -9.72
CA GLN A 62 16.58 2.88 -10.59
C GLN A 62 15.58 3.07 -11.72
N LEU A 63 15.38 4.34 -12.11
CA LEU A 63 14.66 4.67 -13.33
C LEU A 63 15.50 4.31 -14.56
N ALA A 64 14.88 3.69 -15.54
CA ALA A 64 15.50 3.31 -16.81
C ALA A 64 14.72 3.91 -18.00
N GLY A 65 15.04 5.14 -18.35
CA GLY A 65 14.28 5.94 -19.32
C GLY A 65 12.99 6.50 -18.71
N ASP A 66 12.02 6.80 -19.57
CA ASP A 66 10.82 7.56 -19.17
C ASP A 66 9.67 6.66 -18.66
N ARG A 67 9.76 5.34 -18.84
CA ARG A 67 8.65 4.41 -18.56
C ARG A 67 9.07 3.14 -17.85
N ARG A 68 10.32 3.01 -17.41
CA ARG A 68 10.85 1.77 -16.85
C ARG A 68 11.57 1.98 -15.53
N ILE A 69 11.49 0.97 -14.69
CA ILE A 69 12.22 0.88 -13.43
C ILE A 69 12.98 -0.45 -13.45
N VAL A 70 14.25 -0.42 -13.10
CA VAL A 70 15.08 -1.61 -12.91
C VAL A 70 15.28 -1.80 -11.42
N GLY A 71 14.93 -3.00 -10.93
CA GLY A 71 15.20 -3.44 -9.57
C GLY A 71 16.27 -4.53 -9.58
N GLU A 72 17.31 -4.38 -8.78
CA GLU A 72 18.36 -5.38 -8.57
C GLU A 72 18.36 -5.80 -7.10
N PHE A 73 18.30 -7.11 -6.88
CA PHE A 73 18.20 -7.73 -5.55
C PHE A 73 19.33 -8.78 -5.40
N PRO A 74 20.57 -8.35 -5.16
CA PRO A 74 21.70 -9.26 -5.03
C PRO A 74 21.51 -10.15 -3.79
N GLY A 75 21.83 -11.44 -3.93
CA GLY A 75 21.73 -12.40 -2.83
C GLY A 75 20.32 -12.69 -2.33
N ALA A 76 19.28 -12.30 -3.06
CA ALA A 76 17.91 -12.60 -2.67
C ALA A 76 17.65 -14.13 -2.71
N GLU A 77 17.25 -14.68 -1.56
CA GLU A 77 16.94 -16.12 -1.42
C GLU A 77 15.49 -16.41 -1.85
N ASP A 78 14.56 -15.54 -1.53
CA ASP A 78 13.13 -15.68 -1.85
C ASP A 78 12.73 -14.69 -2.98
N THR A 79 13.01 -15.10 -4.21
CA THR A 79 12.70 -14.29 -5.40
C THR A 79 11.21 -14.22 -5.67
N ASP A 80 10.43 -15.25 -5.29
CA ASP A 80 8.99 -15.30 -5.51
C ASP A 80 8.28 -14.29 -4.59
N ALA A 81 8.69 -14.19 -3.32
CA ALA A 81 8.15 -13.17 -2.41
C ALA A 81 8.41 -11.73 -2.89
N ILE A 82 9.60 -11.48 -3.48
CA ILE A 82 9.93 -10.17 -4.05
C ILE A 82 9.03 -9.87 -5.26
N LEU A 83 8.84 -10.83 -6.16
CA LEU A 83 7.98 -10.66 -7.33
C LEU A 83 6.53 -10.45 -6.91
N ASP A 84 6.02 -11.23 -5.97
CA ASP A 84 4.66 -11.12 -5.46
C ASP A 84 4.39 -9.72 -4.89
N ILE A 85 5.31 -9.17 -4.11
CA ILE A 85 5.12 -7.84 -3.50
C ILE A 85 5.23 -6.71 -4.52
N ILE A 86 6.12 -6.82 -5.51
CA ILE A 86 6.27 -5.82 -6.56
C ILE A 86 5.03 -5.78 -7.48
N GLN A 87 4.43 -6.94 -7.75
CA GLN A 87 3.25 -7.06 -8.61
C GLN A 87 1.95 -6.59 -7.96
N GLN A 88 1.92 -6.42 -6.64
CA GLN A 88 0.70 -5.96 -5.97
C GLN A 88 0.37 -4.51 -6.35
N THR A 89 -0.86 -4.28 -6.78
CA THR A 89 -1.40 -2.94 -6.99
C THR A 89 -1.70 -2.31 -5.63
N GLY A 90 -0.83 -1.42 -5.14
CA GLY A 90 -1.02 -0.66 -3.88
C GLY A 90 -1.29 -1.53 -2.64
N LEU A 91 -0.44 -1.43 -1.63
CA LEU A 91 -0.67 -2.08 -0.35
C LEU A 91 -1.58 -1.20 0.51
N LEU A 92 -2.88 -1.43 0.42
CA LEU A 92 -3.84 -0.73 1.27
C LEU A 92 -3.96 -1.44 2.62
N GLU A 93 -3.81 -0.67 3.69
CA GLU A 93 -3.94 -1.12 5.07
C GLU A 93 -4.96 -0.24 5.82
N PHE A 94 -5.79 -0.88 6.65
CA PHE A 94 -6.61 -0.20 7.65
C PHE A 94 -5.94 -0.40 9.00
N VAL A 95 -5.49 0.70 9.60
CA VAL A 95 -4.57 0.68 10.74
C VAL A 95 -5.19 1.30 11.97
N ALA A 96 -5.18 0.59 13.09
CA ALA A 96 -5.63 1.10 14.37
C ALA A 96 -4.60 2.08 14.94
N THR A 97 -4.93 3.36 15.02
CA THR A 97 -4.04 4.37 15.59
C THR A 97 -4.51 4.91 16.94
N GLY A 98 -5.68 4.46 17.42
CA GLY A 98 -6.20 4.81 18.73
C GLY A 98 -6.51 6.29 18.86
N ASP A 99 -5.87 6.96 19.81
CA ASP A 99 -6.04 8.40 20.04
C ASP A 99 -5.10 9.26 19.17
N TYR A 100 -4.24 8.64 18.38
CA TYR A 100 -3.30 9.34 17.50
C TYR A 100 -3.90 9.52 16.10
N ALA A 101 -3.98 10.79 15.66
CA ALA A 101 -4.35 11.17 14.29
C ALA A 101 -3.07 11.41 13.47
N PRO A 102 -2.57 10.43 12.72
CA PRO A 102 -1.39 10.64 11.90
C PRO A 102 -1.69 11.65 10.79
N PRO A 103 -0.76 12.57 10.49
CA PRO A 103 -0.93 13.52 9.39
C PRO A 103 -1.02 12.80 8.03
N GLU A 104 -1.87 13.30 7.14
CA GLU A 104 -1.94 12.84 5.75
C GLU A 104 -0.57 13.03 5.07
N GLY A 105 -0.17 12.05 4.24
CA GLY A 105 1.13 12.02 3.57
C GLY A 105 2.31 11.60 4.46
N SER A 106 2.11 11.43 5.78
CA SER A 106 3.17 10.91 6.65
C SER A 106 3.36 9.40 6.49
N THR A 107 4.57 8.92 6.75
CA THR A 107 4.87 7.49 6.78
C THR A 107 4.48 6.88 8.11
N LEU A 108 3.72 5.79 8.09
CA LEU A 108 3.27 5.05 9.26
C LEU A 108 3.91 3.66 9.28
N GLN A 109 4.60 3.33 10.39
CA GLN A 109 5.12 1.98 10.58
C GLN A 109 4.01 1.07 11.10
N THR A 110 3.75 -0.03 10.39
CA THR A 110 2.72 -1.01 10.76
C THR A 110 3.33 -2.39 10.94
N ASP A 111 2.65 -3.25 11.69
CA ASP A 111 3.06 -4.64 11.94
C ASP A 111 2.82 -5.56 10.73
N PHE A 112 2.15 -5.08 9.69
CA PHE A 112 1.91 -5.85 8.48
C PHE A 112 3.11 -5.80 7.55
N VAL A 113 3.65 -6.98 7.24
CA VAL A 113 4.67 -7.20 6.21
C VAL A 113 4.12 -8.23 5.24
N PRO A 114 3.99 -7.88 3.95
CA PRO A 114 3.53 -8.82 2.94
C PRO A 114 4.45 -10.05 2.87
N GLY A 115 3.84 -11.25 2.86
CA GLY A 115 4.58 -12.51 2.82
C GLY A 115 5.18 -12.97 4.16
N ALA A 116 5.21 -12.15 5.19
CA ALA A 116 5.67 -12.56 6.51
C ALA A 116 4.57 -13.29 7.29
N SER A 117 4.92 -14.42 7.91
CA SER A 117 4.01 -15.21 8.75
C SER A 117 3.88 -14.68 10.18
N THR A 118 4.71 -13.72 10.57
CA THR A 118 4.73 -13.14 11.93
C THR A 118 4.81 -11.62 11.86
N PRO A 119 4.05 -10.91 12.76
CA PRO A 119 4.17 -9.46 12.89
C PRO A 119 5.61 -9.06 13.23
N GLN A 120 6.09 -7.98 12.65
CA GLN A 120 7.42 -7.48 12.97
C GLN A 120 7.42 -6.72 14.30
N THR A 121 8.45 -6.98 15.11
CA THR A 121 8.73 -6.21 16.32
C THR A 121 9.79 -5.16 15.99
N PRO A 122 9.61 -3.88 16.43
CA PRO A 122 10.56 -2.82 16.12
C PRO A 122 11.94 -3.11 16.71
N ALA A 123 12.98 -2.89 15.92
CA ALA A 123 14.36 -3.01 16.38
C ALA A 123 14.78 -1.81 17.27
N ASP A 124 14.13 -0.64 17.15
CA ASP A 124 14.60 0.63 17.72
C ASP A 124 13.57 1.39 18.58
N GLY A 125 12.61 0.71 19.18
CA GLY A 125 11.60 1.36 20.03
C GLY A 125 10.64 2.29 19.29
N ALA A 126 10.57 2.21 17.97
CA ALA A 126 9.57 2.92 17.17
C ALA A 126 8.16 2.38 17.47
N THR A 127 7.17 3.27 17.47
CA THR A 127 5.78 2.85 17.60
C THR A 127 5.35 2.14 16.33
N ILE A 128 5.04 0.85 16.43
CA ILE A 128 4.40 0.09 15.36
C ILE A 128 2.90 0.06 15.60
N PHE A 129 2.15 0.42 14.60
CA PHE A 129 0.68 0.39 14.65
C PHE A 129 0.15 -0.93 14.08
N HIS A 130 -0.96 -1.39 14.63
CA HIS A 130 -1.57 -2.66 14.24
C HIS A 130 -2.44 -2.50 12.98
N THR A 131 -2.16 -3.31 11.96
CA THR A 131 -2.98 -3.41 10.75
C THR A 131 -4.14 -4.37 11.01
N ILE A 132 -5.35 -3.84 11.01
CA ILE A 132 -6.59 -4.57 11.26
C ILE A 132 -6.93 -5.46 10.09
N MET A 133 -6.82 -4.91 8.88
CA MET A 133 -7.10 -5.59 7.62
C MET A 133 -6.39 -4.89 6.46
N THR A 134 -6.26 -5.59 5.34
CA THR A 134 -5.64 -5.05 4.12
C THR A 134 -6.67 -4.92 2.99
N GLY A 135 -6.27 -4.32 1.88
CA GLY A 135 -7.10 -4.20 0.68
C GLY A 135 -7.62 -5.52 0.10
N LYS A 136 -7.09 -6.67 0.54
CA LYS A 136 -7.55 -8.01 0.11
C LYS A 136 -9.03 -8.28 0.45
N VAL A 137 -9.57 -7.63 1.46
CA VAL A 137 -10.97 -7.79 1.87
C VAL A 137 -11.94 -6.85 1.15
N LEU A 138 -11.43 -5.93 0.30
CA LEU A 138 -12.27 -5.05 -0.51
C LEU A 138 -12.94 -5.82 -1.64
N GLN A 139 -14.25 -5.61 -1.81
CA GLN A 139 -15.02 -6.10 -2.96
C GLN A 139 -15.32 -5.02 -3.98
N GLY A 140 -15.43 -3.78 -3.54
CA GLY A 140 -15.70 -2.65 -4.44
C GLY A 140 -15.32 -1.33 -3.82
N VAL A 141 -14.93 -0.39 -4.68
CA VAL A 141 -14.60 0.99 -4.32
C VAL A 141 -15.22 1.91 -5.37
N ASN A 142 -15.94 2.93 -4.93
CA ASN A 142 -16.54 3.94 -5.80
C ASN A 142 -16.22 5.35 -5.30
N VAL A 143 -15.93 6.24 -6.21
CA VAL A 143 -15.82 7.67 -5.89
C VAL A 143 -17.22 8.26 -5.86
N SER A 144 -17.54 8.95 -4.77
CA SER A 144 -18.82 9.62 -4.55
C SER A 144 -18.60 11.07 -4.08
N VAL A 145 -19.67 11.76 -3.81
CA VAL A 145 -19.65 13.06 -3.17
C VAL A 145 -20.60 13.06 -1.98
N THR A 146 -20.16 13.66 -0.90
CA THR A 146 -21.00 13.84 0.28
C THR A 146 -22.18 14.77 -0.01
N GLN A 147 -23.18 14.82 0.90
CA GLN A 147 -24.30 15.76 0.79
C GLN A 147 -23.85 17.23 0.77
N THR A 148 -22.66 17.53 1.26
CA THR A 148 -22.04 18.86 1.25
C THR A 148 -21.22 19.15 0.00
N GLY A 149 -21.14 18.18 -0.95
CA GLY A 149 -20.35 18.29 -2.19
C GLY A 149 -18.86 17.98 -2.03
N ALA A 150 -18.41 17.52 -0.87
CA ALA A 150 -17.04 17.09 -0.68
C ALA A 150 -16.81 15.69 -1.31
N PRO A 151 -15.62 15.43 -1.87
CA PRO A 151 -15.30 14.10 -2.40
C PRO A 151 -15.32 13.05 -1.29
N ALA A 152 -15.82 11.86 -1.62
CA ALA A 152 -15.86 10.71 -0.74
C ALA A 152 -15.53 9.44 -1.52
N ILE A 153 -15.02 8.44 -0.81
CA ILE A 153 -14.74 7.11 -1.34
C ILE A 153 -15.60 6.11 -0.58
N ASP A 154 -16.57 5.55 -1.28
CA ASP A 154 -17.40 4.46 -0.75
C ASP A 154 -16.73 3.13 -1.03
N PHE A 155 -16.69 2.27 -0.03
CA PHE A 155 -16.12 0.94 -0.15
C PHE A 155 -17.07 -0.13 0.38
N SER A 156 -16.91 -1.35 -0.16
CA SER A 156 -17.59 -2.54 0.32
C SER A 156 -16.57 -3.64 0.60
N LEU A 157 -16.80 -4.37 1.68
CA LEU A 157 -15.95 -5.44 2.19
C LEU A 157 -16.59 -6.81 1.91
N ASN A 158 -15.76 -7.84 1.78
CA ASN A 158 -16.23 -9.21 1.80
C ASN A 158 -16.71 -9.62 3.21
N SER A 159 -17.25 -10.81 3.38
CA SER A 159 -17.81 -11.29 4.66
C SER A 159 -16.76 -11.32 5.79
N GLU A 160 -15.50 -11.66 5.47
CA GLU A 160 -14.40 -11.67 6.43
C GLU A 160 -14.05 -10.25 6.89
N GLY A 161 -13.82 -9.34 5.95
CA GLY A 161 -13.53 -7.94 6.24
C GLY A 161 -14.67 -7.25 6.98
N ALA A 162 -15.93 -7.55 6.63
CA ALA A 162 -17.11 -7.00 7.30
C ALA A 162 -17.16 -7.42 8.78
N ALA A 163 -16.83 -8.68 9.11
CA ALA A 163 -16.80 -9.17 10.48
C ALA A 163 -15.68 -8.49 11.30
N ILE A 164 -14.46 -8.46 10.76
CA ILE A 164 -13.31 -7.80 11.40
C ILE A 164 -13.59 -6.31 11.63
N PHE A 165 -14.16 -5.64 10.63
CA PHE A 165 -14.41 -4.21 10.68
C PHE A 165 -15.54 -3.87 11.66
N ALA A 166 -16.59 -4.69 11.71
CA ALA A 166 -17.69 -4.56 12.68
C ALA A 166 -17.19 -4.70 14.12
N GLU A 167 -16.36 -5.71 14.41
CA GLU A 167 -15.77 -5.92 15.72
C GLU A 167 -14.90 -4.73 16.12
N HIS A 168 -13.97 -4.33 15.24
CA HIS A 168 -13.04 -3.24 15.52
C HIS A 168 -13.76 -1.91 15.72
N THR A 169 -14.67 -1.52 14.81
CA THR A 169 -15.38 -0.24 14.89
C THR A 169 -16.32 -0.17 16.09
N SER A 170 -16.93 -1.28 16.48
CA SER A 170 -17.78 -1.33 17.68
C SER A 170 -17.00 -1.08 18.98
N ALA A 171 -15.77 -1.60 19.05
CA ALA A 171 -14.90 -1.48 20.24
C ALA A 171 -14.15 -0.16 20.30
N ASN A 172 -14.05 0.60 19.20
CA ASN A 172 -13.16 1.75 19.05
C ASN A 172 -13.86 3.02 18.57
N ILE A 173 -15.13 3.22 18.95
CA ILE A 173 -15.85 4.45 18.63
C ILE A 173 -15.13 5.64 19.27
N GLY A 174 -14.94 6.73 18.50
CA GLY A 174 -14.21 7.93 18.90
C GLY A 174 -12.70 7.83 18.71
N LYS A 175 -12.16 6.70 18.28
CA LYS A 175 -10.75 6.50 17.95
C LYS A 175 -10.48 6.73 16.46
N TYR A 176 -9.22 6.96 16.12
CA TYR A 176 -8.78 7.11 14.73
C TYR A 176 -8.48 5.77 14.07
N LEU A 177 -8.89 5.67 12.83
CA LEU A 177 -8.57 4.56 11.93
C LEU A 177 -7.81 5.13 10.72
N ALA A 178 -6.52 4.88 10.64
CA ALA A 178 -5.74 5.35 9.50
C ALA A 178 -5.93 4.42 8.30
N ILE A 179 -6.10 5.04 7.13
CA ILE A 179 -6.07 4.39 5.83
C ILE A 179 -4.71 4.68 5.24
N VAL A 180 -3.95 3.62 5.01
CA VAL A 180 -2.54 3.69 4.66
C VAL A 180 -2.33 2.98 3.33
N LEU A 181 -1.69 3.62 2.39
CA LEU A 181 -1.32 3.07 1.10
C LEU A 181 0.20 3.07 0.98
N ASP A 182 0.80 1.89 0.80
CA ASP A 182 2.27 1.73 0.72
C ASP A 182 3.01 2.45 1.86
N LYS A 183 2.52 2.26 3.09
CA LYS A 183 3.01 2.90 4.33
C LYS A 183 2.81 4.42 4.43
N GLN A 184 2.19 5.06 3.45
CA GLN A 184 1.81 6.48 3.53
C GLN A 184 0.36 6.64 3.97
N VAL A 185 0.12 7.54 4.91
CA VAL A 185 -1.23 7.86 5.39
C VAL A 185 -1.99 8.62 4.32
N VAL A 186 -3.06 8.01 3.82
CA VAL A 186 -4.00 8.65 2.88
C VAL A 186 -5.03 9.47 3.63
N SER A 187 -5.54 8.93 4.74
CA SER A 187 -6.55 9.59 5.58
C SER A 187 -6.57 8.92 6.96
N ALA A 188 -7.00 9.65 7.98
CA ALA A 188 -7.14 9.11 9.34
C ALA A 188 -8.47 9.58 9.97
N PRO A 189 -9.62 9.07 9.48
CA PRO A 189 -10.92 9.44 10.02
C PRO A 189 -11.14 8.91 11.44
N VAL A 190 -12.04 9.58 12.16
CA VAL A 190 -12.57 9.09 13.44
C VAL A 190 -13.67 8.07 13.18
N ILE A 191 -13.70 6.99 13.94
CA ILE A 191 -14.78 6.01 13.96
C ILE A 191 -16.00 6.65 14.66
N GLU A 192 -16.98 7.11 13.92
CA GLU A 192 -18.16 7.77 14.47
C GLU A 192 -19.20 6.78 15.02
N SER A 193 -19.28 5.60 14.43
CA SER A 193 -20.22 4.55 14.81
C SER A 193 -19.72 3.18 14.37
N ALA A 194 -20.33 2.13 14.93
CA ALA A 194 -20.07 0.75 14.53
C ALA A 194 -20.52 0.52 13.07
N ILE A 195 -19.65 -0.03 12.23
CA ILE A 195 -19.91 -0.32 10.82
C ILE A 195 -20.12 -1.84 10.66
N THR A 196 -21.36 -2.28 10.85
CA THR A 196 -21.70 -3.71 10.85
C THR A 196 -22.13 -4.26 9.48
N GLY A 197 -22.38 -3.38 8.51
CA GLY A 197 -22.88 -3.75 7.18
C GLY A 197 -21.79 -4.05 6.14
N GLY A 198 -20.51 -3.97 6.50
CA GLY A 198 -19.41 -4.15 5.56
C GLY A 198 -19.33 -3.08 4.46
N GLN A 199 -20.00 -1.96 4.63
CA GLN A 199 -19.93 -0.80 3.74
C GLN A 199 -19.56 0.42 4.56
N GLY A 200 -18.67 1.24 4.02
CA GLY A 200 -18.23 2.48 4.65
C GLY A 200 -17.97 3.57 3.61
N SER A 201 -17.90 4.80 4.09
CA SER A 201 -17.56 5.96 3.28
C SER A 201 -16.44 6.73 3.98
N ILE A 202 -15.42 7.05 3.25
CA ILE A 202 -14.30 7.86 3.70
C ILE A 202 -14.47 9.22 3.06
N SER A 203 -14.62 10.25 3.87
CA SER A 203 -14.62 11.64 3.40
C SER A 203 -13.29 12.30 3.75
N GLY A 204 -12.73 13.08 2.83
CA GLY A 204 -11.45 13.77 3.02
C GLY A 204 -11.16 14.73 1.89
N ASN A 205 -10.09 15.51 2.03
CA ASN A 205 -9.59 16.37 0.96
C ASN A 205 -8.74 15.55 -0.03
N PHE A 206 -9.41 14.70 -0.79
CA PHE A 206 -8.72 13.97 -1.86
C PHE A 206 -8.45 14.90 -3.03
N THR A 207 -7.19 15.19 -3.33
CA THR A 207 -6.75 16.02 -4.48
C THR A 207 -6.21 15.14 -5.60
#